data_7641314861088670db9046ddcd466f6c
#
_entry.id   7641314861088670db9046ddcd466f6c
#
_cell.length_a   1.000
_cell.length_b   1.000
_cell.length_c   1.000
_cell.angle_alpha   90.00
_cell.angle_beta   90.00
_cell.angle_gamma   90.00
#
_symmetry.space_group_name_H-M   'P 1'
#
loop_
_entity.id
_entity.type
_entity.pdbx_description
1 polymer ?
#
loop_
_entity_poly.entity_id
_entity_poly.type
_entity_poly.pdbx_seq_one_letter_code
_entity_poly.pdbx_strand_id
1 'polypeptide(L)'
;MKKWLAMVALAIVPYAAQATVQTVTVYQDPNCGCCSGWVEHMREAGFNVNAIKSSSMAMIKHKLGVPMELASCHTAIFEETGQLVEGHVPANVVHKLLADASVKGVAAPGMPQNSPGMGELDGNLITVDFDGQFFSID
;
A
#
# COMPACT_ATOMS: atom_id res chain seq x y z
N MET A 1 -32.02 26.17 54.71
CA MET A 1 -32.17 25.19 53.62
C MET A 1 -30.99 25.40 52.66
N LYS A 2 -29.94 24.53 52.80
CA LYS A 2 -28.72 24.60 51.96
C LYS A 2 -28.93 23.71 50.74
N LYS A 3 -29.02 24.31 49.52
CA LYS A 3 -29.08 23.61 48.26
C LYS A 3 -27.65 23.22 47.85
N TRP A 4 -27.34 21.92 47.87
CA TRP A 4 -26.09 21.38 47.35
C TRP A 4 -26.24 21.20 45.85
N LEU A 5 -25.56 22.01 45.08
CA LEU A 5 -25.41 21.83 43.64
C LEU A 5 -24.28 20.79 43.42
N ALA A 6 -24.64 19.61 43.04
CA ALA A 6 -23.67 18.59 42.64
C ALA A 6 -23.18 18.95 41.22
N MET A 7 -21.92 19.38 41.11
CA MET A 7 -21.22 19.50 39.82
C MET A 7 -20.85 18.08 39.34
N VAL A 8 -21.50 17.63 38.28
CA VAL A 8 -21.09 16.43 37.56
C VAL A 8 -19.94 16.85 36.63
N ALA A 9 -18.71 16.48 37.00
CA ALA A 9 -17.55 16.64 36.12
C ALA A 9 -17.59 15.55 35.04
N LEU A 10 -17.88 15.98 33.82
CA LEU A 10 -17.84 15.09 32.64
C LEU A 10 -16.35 14.87 32.29
N ALA A 11 -15.82 13.69 32.63
CA ALA A 11 -14.47 13.30 32.28
C ALA A 11 -14.41 13.01 30.76
N ILE A 12 -13.79 13.89 30.01
CA ILE A 12 -13.46 13.65 28.58
C ILE A 12 -12.29 12.67 28.55
N VAL A 13 -12.58 11.40 28.28
CA VAL A 13 -11.56 10.39 28.03
C VAL A 13 -11.04 10.61 26.59
N PRO A 14 -9.76 10.91 26.37
CA PRO A 14 -9.24 11.02 25.03
C PRO A 14 -9.30 9.63 24.37
N TYR A 15 -10.08 9.50 23.30
CA TYR A 15 -10.08 8.32 22.45
C TYR A 15 -8.78 8.34 21.64
N ALA A 16 -7.78 7.58 22.08
CA ALA A 16 -6.59 7.35 21.28
C ALA A 16 -7.02 6.53 20.04
N ALA A 17 -7.04 7.18 18.88
CA ALA A 17 -7.23 6.50 17.61
C ALA A 17 -6.04 5.53 17.43
N GLN A 18 -6.27 4.25 17.64
CA GLN A 18 -5.30 3.21 17.31
C GLN A 18 -5.25 3.12 15.79
N ALA A 19 -4.10 3.46 15.20
CA ALA A 19 -3.85 3.19 13.80
C ALA A 19 -3.95 1.68 13.58
N THR A 20 -4.95 1.25 12.81
CA THR A 20 -5.09 -0.16 12.44
C THR A 20 -3.97 -0.53 11.49
N VAL A 21 -3.23 -1.60 11.80
CA VAL A 21 -2.21 -2.14 10.91
C VAL A 21 -2.92 -2.66 9.66
N GLN A 22 -2.55 -2.11 8.49
CA GLN A 22 -3.14 -2.52 7.22
C GLN A 22 -2.55 -3.86 6.77
N THR A 23 -3.41 -4.78 6.35
CA THR A 23 -3.00 -6.08 5.81
C THR A 23 -2.96 -6.03 4.29
N VAL A 24 -1.85 -6.49 3.73
CA VAL A 24 -1.62 -6.55 2.29
C VAL A 24 -1.23 -7.95 1.86
N THR A 25 -1.94 -8.50 0.88
CA THR A 25 -1.57 -9.76 0.21
C THR A 25 -0.81 -9.43 -1.07
N VAL A 26 0.40 -9.96 -1.18
CA VAL A 26 1.33 -9.74 -2.30
C VAL A 26 1.48 -11.01 -3.10
N TYR A 27 1.08 -10.98 -4.36
CA TYR A 27 1.31 -12.05 -5.32
C TYR A 27 2.58 -11.77 -6.12
N GLN A 28 3.51 -12.72 -6.11
CA GLN A 28 4.81 -12.57 -6.79
C GLN A 28 5.22 -13.86 -7.51
N ASP A 29 5.98 -13.70 -8.59
CA ASP A 29 6.60 -14.84 -9.26
C ASP A 29 7.54 -15.59 -8.30
N PRO A 30 7.58 -16.93 -8.30
CA PRO A 30 8.46 -17.72 -7.43
C PRO A 30 9.95 -17.37 -7.55
N ASN A 31 10.37 -16.90 -8.71
CA ASN A 31 11.76 -16.59 -9.04
C ASN A 31 12.11 -15.09 -8.93
N CYS A 32 11.16 -14.25 -8.45
CA CYS A 32 11.35 -12.82 -8.35
C CYS A 32 12.04 -12.43 -7.04
N GLY A 33 13.36 -12.28 -7.05
CA GLY A 33 14.14 -11.89 -5.87
C GLY A 33 13.87 -10.44 -5.44
N CYS A 34 13.72 -9.52 -6.37
CA CYS A 34 13.42 -8.11 -6.08
C CYS A 34 12.03 -7.92 -5.44
N CYS A 35 11.06 -8.79 -5.75
CA CYS A 35 9.74 -8.79 -5.11
C CYS A 35 9.85 -9.05 -3.61
N SER A 36 10.75 -9.95 -3.19
CA SER A 36 11.01 -10.22 -1.77
C SER A 36 11.62 -9.01 -1.07
N GLY A 37 12.47 -8.25 -1.74
CA GLY A 37 13.00 -6.97 -1.25
C GLY A 37 11.90 -5.91 -1.04
N TRP A 38 10.94 -5.83 -1.94
CA TRP A 38 9.79 -4.95 -1.78
C TRP A 38 8.89 -5.39 -0.61
N VAL A 39 8.66 -6.69 -0.45
CA VAL A 39 7.89 -7.23 0.69
C VAL A 39 8.54 -6.83 2.01
N GLU A 40 9.86 -6.91 2.11
CA GLU A 40 10.58 -6.49 3.34
C GLU A 40 10.46 -4.99 3.58
N HIS A 41 10.62 -4.16 2.56
CA HIS A 41 10.38 -2.72 2.63
C HIS A 41 8.99 -2.38 3.21
N MET A 42 7.95 -3.10 2.77
CA MET A 42 6.58 -2.89 3.30
C MET A 42 6.44 -3.34 4.75
N ARG A 43 7.08 -4.44 5.16
CA ARG A 43 7.11 -4.89 6.56
C ARG A 43 7.82 -3.90 7.47
N GLU A 44 8.97 -3.37 7.04
CA GLU A 44 9.71 -2.33 7.76
C GLU A 44 8.90 -1.04 7.91
N ALA A 45 8.04 -0.73 6.94
CA ALA A 45 7.10 0.38 7.00
C ALA A 45 5.86 0.12 7.89
N GLY A 46 5.75 -1.06 8.51
CA GLY A 46 4.70 -1.40 9.48
C GLY A 46 3.46 -2.09 8.90
N PHE A 47 3.48 -2.50 7.63
CA PHE A 47 2.38 -3.27 7.04
C PHE A 47 2.44 -4.75 7.44
N ASN A 48 1.28 -5.37 7.62
CA ASN A 48 1.17 -6.82 7.77
C ASN A 48 1.14 -7.46 6.37
N VAL A 49 2.25 -8.08 5.95
CA VAL A 49 2.41 -8.58 4.57
C VAL A 49 2.29 -10.08 4.50
N ASN A 50 1.28 -10.55 3.76
CA ASN A 50 1.09 -11.94 3.36
C ASN A 50 1.63 -12.14 1.93
N ALA A 51 2.81 -12.74 1.77
CA ALA A 51 3.45 -12.94 0.47
C ALA A 51 3.11 -14.33 -0.08
N ILE A 52 2.53 -14.37 -1.28
CA ILE A 52 2.11 -15.59 -1.99
C ILE A 52 2.88 -15.70 -3.30
N LYS A 53 3.63 -16.80 -3.45
CA LYS A 53 4.32 -17.12 -4.69
C LYS A 53 3.37 -17.85 -5.65
N SER A 54 3.30 -17.39 -6.90
CA SER A 54 2.44 -17.98 -7.92
C SER A 54 3.07 -17.88 -9.31
N SER A 55 3.03 -18.97 -10.05
CA SER A 55 3.40 -18.99 -11.48
C SER A 55 2.30 -18.45 -12.40
N SER A 56 1.12 -18.13 -11.85
CA SER A 56 -0.05 -17.69 -12.61
C SER A 56 -0.27 -16.18 -12.52
N MET A 57 0.81 -15.39 -12.51
CA MET A 57 0.75 -13.93 -12.29
C MET A 57 -0.14 -13.20 -13.30
N ALA A 58 -0.10 -13.59 -14.58
CA ALA A 58 -0.94 -12.96 -15.61
C ALA A 58 -2.45 -13.12 -15.30
N MET A 59 -2.86 -14.30 -14.84
CA MET A 59 -4.25 -14.56 -14.45
C MET A 59 -4.65 -13.77 -13.20
N ILE A 60 -3.76 -13.67 -12.21
CA ILE A 60 -3.99 -12.92 -10.98
C ILE A 60 -4.18 -11.44 -11.30
N LYS A 61 -3.27 -10.85 -12.08
CA LYS A 61 -3.36 -9.45 -12.53
C LYS A 61 -4.67 -9.16 -13.26
N HIS A 62 -5.05 -10.02 -14.19
CA HIS A 62 -6.31 -9.89 -14.92
C HIS A 62 -7.52 -9.94 -13.99
N LYS A 63 -7.58 -10.91 -13.06
CA LYS A 63 -8.68 -11.04 -12.09
C LYS A 63 -8.80 -9.86 -11.15
N LEU A 64 -7.68 -9.27 -10.75
CA LEU A 64 -7.64 -8.10 -9.87
C LEU A 64 -7.90 -6.78 -10.61
N GLY A 65 -7.90 -6.80 -11.95
CA GLY A 65 -8.14 -5.61 -12.76
C GLY A 65 -6.93 -4.69 -12.90
N VAL A 66 -5.72 -5.25 -12.82
CA VAL A 66 -4.48 -4.51 -13.11
C VAL A 66 -4.44 -4.16 -14.59
N PRO A 67 -4.25 -2.88 -14.98
CA PRO A 67 -4.03 -2.51 -16.38
C PRO A 67 -2.76 -3.17 -16.90
N MET A 68 -2.85 -3.91 -17.99
CA MET A 68 -1.73 -4.70 -18.50
C MET A 68 -0.55 -3.85 -18.98
N GLU A 69 -0.82 -2.62 -19.43
CA GLU A 69 0.19 -1.62 -19.80
C GLU A 69 1.01 -1.12 -18.59
N LEU A 70 0.49 -1.28 -17.37
CA LEU A 70 1.17 -0.91 -16.13
C LEU A 70 1.76 -2.12 -15.40
N ALA A 71 1.58 -3.32 -15.93
CA ALA A 71 2.00 -4.55 -15.28
C ALA A 71 3.51 -4.58 -14.98
N SER A 72 3.85 -5.02 -13.77
CA SER A 72 5.20 -5.18 -13.28
C SER A 72 5.39 -6.59 -12.71
N CYS A 73 6.36 -6.81 -11.84
CA CYS A 73 6.75 -8.15 -11.39
C CYS A 73 5.85 -8.72 -10.27
N HIS A 74 5.19 -7.89 -9.47
CA HIS A 74 4.27 -8.33 -8.43
C HIS A 74 3.04 -7.44 -8.33
N THR A 75 2.00 -7.96 -7.70
CA THR A 75 0.73 -7.27 -7.48
C THR A 75 0.33 -7.44 -6.03
N ALA A 76 -0.03 -6.35 -5.37
CA ALA A 76 -0.49 -6.35 -4.00
C ALA A 76 -1.92 -5.84 -3.90
N ILE A 77 -2.71 -6.43 -2.99
CA ILE A 77 -4.07 -6.01 -2.67
C ILE A 77 -4.20 -5.76 -1.17
N PHE A 78 -4.72 -4.61 -0.78
CA PHE A 78 -5.05 -4.27 0.60
C PHE A 78 -6.40 -4.85 0.98
N GLU A 79 -6.43 -5.69 2.00
CA GLU A 79 -7.64 -6.46 2.37
C GLU A 79 -8.77 -5.57 2.88
N GLU A 80 -8.45 -4.49 3.57
CA GLU A 80 -9.43 -3.57 4.16
C GLU A 80 -10.08 -2.65 3.13
N THR A 81 -9.36 -2.25 2.08
CA THR A 81 -9.83 -1.25 1.10
C THR A 81 -10.09 -1.82 -0.29
N GLY A 82 -9.48 -2.97 -0.62
CA GLY A 82 -9.46 -3.52 -1.97
C GLY A 82 -8.58 -2.76 -2.96
N GLN A 83 -7.83 -1.74 -2.49
CA GLN A 83 -6.92 -0.98 -3.33
C GLN A 83 -5.70 -1.80 -3.73
N LEU A 84 -5.15 -1.51 -4.89
CA LEU A 84 -4.10 -2.30 -5.53
C LEU A 84 -2.79 -1.51 -5.66
N VAL A 85 -1.70 -2.25 -5.55
CA VAL A 85 -0.36 -1.74 -5.83
C VAL A 85 0.31 -2.66 -6.84
N GLU A 86 0.86 -2.10 -7.90
CA GLU A 86 1.54 -2.83 -8.96
C GLU A 86 3.01 -2.43 -9.03
N GLY A 87 3.90 -3.40 -8.84
CA GLY A 87 5.34 -3.19 -8.86
C GLY A 87 5.89 -2.49 -7.61
N HIS A 88 7.07 -1.92 -7.74
CA HIS A 88 7.91 -1.45 -6.63
C HIS A 88 7.53 -0.04 -6.12
N VAL A 89 6.26 0.16 -5.79
CA VAL A 89 5.75 1.43 -5.25
C VAL A 89 6.27 1.64 -3.82
N PRO A 90 6.83 2.82 -3.48
CA PRO A 90 7.31 3.11 -2.13
C PRO A 90 6.19 3.14 -1.08
N ALA A 91 6.51 2.80 0.17
CA ALA A 91 5.54 2.74 1.26
C ALA A 91 4.86 4.09 1.55
N ASN A 92 5.56 5.22 1.41
CA ASN A 92 4.96 6.56 1.55
C ASN A 92 3.89 6.82 0.47
N VAL A 93 4.11 6.36 -0.75
CA VAL A 93 3.12 6.42 -1.84
C VAL A 93 1.93 5.51 -1.56
N VAL A 94 2.17 4.33 -0.99
CA VAL A 94 1.11 3.42 -0.53
C VAL A 94 0.25 4.09 0.55
N HIS A 95 0.84 4.77 1.53
CA HIS A 95 0.08 5.54 2.52
C HIS A 95 -0.79 6.63 1.87
N LYS A 96 -0.26 7.32 0.83
CA LYS A 96 -1.03 8.31 0.06
C LYS A 96 -2.21 7.65 -0.66
N LEU A 97 -2.02 6.47 -1.27
CA LEU A 97 -3.09 5.70 -1.90
C LEU A 97 -4.19 5.35 -0.90
N LEU A 98 -3.82 4.80 0.26
CA LEU A 98 -4.78 4.36 1.28
C LEU A 98 -5.56 5.52 1.92
N ALA A 99 -5.04 6.74 1.84
CA ALA A 99 -5.73 7.95 2.29
C ALA A 99 -6.78 8.47 1.29
N ASP A 100 -6.79 7.98 0.05
CA ASP A 100 -7.73 8.39 -1.00
C ASP A 100 -8.50 7.19 -1.56
N ALA A 101 -9.69 6.94 -1.02
CA ALA A 101 -10.55 5.83 -1.43
C ALA A 101 -11.07 5.95 -2.87
N SER A 102 -10.92 7.09 -3.54
CA SER A 102 -11.33 7.26 -4.94
C SER A 102 -10.33 6.63 -5.93
N VAL A 103 -9.08 6.42 -5.52
CA VAL A 103 -8.02 5.82 -6.33
C VAL A 103 -8.03 4.30 -6.16
N LYS A 104 -8.27 3.57 -7.23
CA LYS A 104 -8.35 2.09 -7.21
C LYS A 104 -7.00 1.41 -7.03
N GLY A 105 -5.96 1.99 -7.56
CA GLY A 105 -4.61 1.43 -7.48
C GLY A 105 -3.56 2.38 -8.04
N VAL A 106 -2.30 2.09 -7.70
CA VAL A 106 -1.12 2.79 -8.18
C VAL A 106 -0.08 1.81 -8.68
N ALA A 107 0.73 2.24 -9.62
CA ALA A 107 1.80 1.46 -10.22
C ALA A 107 3.12 2.23 -10.25
N ALA A 108 4.23 1.50 -10.08
CA ALA A 108 5.55 1.88 -10.55
C ALA A 108 5.85 1.05 -11.81
N PRO A 109 5.51 1.53 -13.03
CA PRO A 109 5.57 0.71 -14.22
C PRO A 109 6.98 0.24 -14.55
N GLY A 110 7.09 -0.97 -15.07
CA GLY A 110 8.37 -1.60 -15.38
C GLY A 110 9.12 -2.03 -14.13
N MET A 111 10.45 -1.87 -14.15
CA MET A 111 11.34 -2.23 -13.05
C MET A 111 12.37 -1.10 -12.82
N PRO A 112 11.93 0.05 -12.30
CA PRO A 112 12.84 1.20 -12.09
C PRO A 112 13.91 0.88 -11.05
N GLN A 113 15.17 1.18 -11.38
CA GLN A 113 16.30 0.87 -10.51
C GLN A 113 16.34 1.72 -9.23
N ASN A 114 15.66 2.85 -9.23
CA ASN A 114 15.49 3.75 -8.09
C ASN A 114 14.23 3.47 -7.26
N SER A 115 13.85 2.19 -7.16
CA SER A 115 12.64 1.77 -6.42
C SER A 115 12.95 0.76 -5.32
N PRO A 116 12.12 0.67 -4.26
CA PRO A 116 12.34 -0.25 -3.14
C PRO A 116 12.39 -1.71 -3.60
N GLY A 117 13.43 -2.45 -3.19
CA GLY A 117 13.70 -3.81 -3.63
C GLY A 117 14.53 -3.93 -4.91
N MET A 118 14.67 -2.84 -5.68
CA MET A 118 15.57 -2.73 -6.83
C MET A 118 16.82 -1.90 -6.50
N GLY A 119 16.67 -0.84 -5.74
CA GLY A 119 17.72 0.08 -5.32
C GLY A 119 17.18 1.11 -4.34
N GLU A 120 17.87 2.24 -4.24
CA GLU A 120 17.48 3.33 -3.34
C GLU A 120 16.65 4.38 -4.08
N LEU A 121 15.70 4.99 -3.36
CA LEU A 121 14.95 6.14 -3.84
C LEU A 121 15.89 7.34 -4.02
N ASP A 122 15.73 8.07 -5.11
CA ASP A 122 16.57 9.22 -5.48
C ASP A 122 15.76 10.51 -5.72
N GLY A 123 14.47 10.50 -5.39
CA GLY A 123 13.57 11.62 -5.61
C GLY A 123 13.02 11.74 -7.03
N ASN A 124 13.26 10.75 -7.89
CA ASN A 124 12.84 10.78 -9.31
C ASN A 124 11.94 9.60 -9.70
N LEU A 125 11.55 8.74 -8.76
CA LEU A 125 10.65 7.63 -9.04
C LEU A 125 9.24 8.15 -9.30
N ILE A 126 8.75 7.99 -10.52
CA ILE A 126 7.39 8.36 -10.90
C ILE A 126 6.46 7.18 -10.69
N THR A 127 5.33 7.43 -10.03
CA THR A 127 4.21 6.50 -9.95
C THR A 127 2.98 7.07 -10.64
N VAL A 128 2.14 6.18 -11.16
CA VAL A 128 0.89 6.52 -11.83
C VAL A 128 -0.27 5.78 -11.21
N ASP A 129 -1.48 6.34 -11.31
CA ASP A 129 -2.68 5.59 -10.95
C ASP A 129 -3.06 4.57 -12.05
N PHE A 130 -4.10 3.76 -11.80
CA PHE A 130 -4.54 2.75 -12.76
C PHE A 130 -5.24 3.34 -14.01
N ASP A 131 -5.53 4.63 -14.03
CA ASP A 131 -5.99 5.35 -15.22
C ASP A 131 -4.80 5.93 -16.02
N GLY A 132 -3.56 5.67 -15.57
CA GLY A 132 -2.33 6.14 -16.20
C GLY A 132 -1.99 7.60 -15.91
N GLN A 133 -2.67 8.22 -14.94
CA GLN A 133 -2.40 9.60 -14.55
C GLN A 133 -1.25 9.67 -13.54
N PHE A 134 -0.50 10.75 -13.58
CA PHE A 134 0.55 11.00 -12.59
C PHE A 134 -0.01 10.94 -11.17
N PHE A 135 0.64 10.17 -10.30
CA PHE A 135 0.24 10.03 -8.91
C PHE A 135 1.26 10.64 -7.94
N SER A 136 2.54 10.29 -8.07
CA SER A 136 3.62 10.87 -7.25
C SER A 136 4.97 10.84 -7.95
N ILE A 137 5.91 11.59 -7.39
CA ILE A 137 7.34 11.50 -7.65
C ILE A 137 8.07 11.41 -6.30
N ASP A 138 8.99 10.45 -6.15
CA ASP A 138 9.63 10.10 -4.88
C ASP A 138 11.12 9.79 -5.01
#